data_9c9b59c976df4131a886ffa3f08a553d
#
_entry.id   9c9b59c976df4131a886ffa3f08a553d
#
_cell.length_a   1.000
_cell.length_b   1.000
_cell.length_c   1.000
_cell.angle_alpha   90.00
_cell.angle_beta   90.00
_cell.angle_gamma   90.00
#
_symmetry.space_group_name_H-M   'P 1'
#
loop_
_entity.id
_entity.type
_entity.pdbx_description
1 polymer ?
#
loop_
_entity_poly.entity_id
_entity_poly.type
_entity_poly.pdbx_seq_one_letter_code
_entity_poly.pdbx_strand_id
1 'polypeptide(L)'
;MTSLTADDGVRLDYTEHGDPAGRPVVLLAGFKASAASWLYQVPALASAGHRVLTVDLRGHGLAERPATGVDMARRGQDLANVLDALDLRAAVLVGGSMGGNTIWSYLSQHGEDRVSAVAIVDQTPKMLNSADWPHGFYSYDDANRDTHFAEGIPATGHGTPLARRGMRLVRLLTAMKGGGDRTLTPGELTLLHDHATADWRPAIAATTVPVLFVAGAESEFWPSTHAAASAALTPRGSSAVIRKDGHAANIEQPKAFNRGLLEWVGRV
;
A
#
# COMPACT_ATOMS: atom_id res chain seq x y z
N MET A 1 -9.11 3.24 19.02
CA MET A 1 -9.36 3.54 17.59
C MET A 1 -10.22 4.78 17.54
N THR A 2 -9.89 5.73 16.71
CA THR A 2 -10.55 7.03 16.56
C THR A 2 -11.09 7.12 15.13
N SER A 3 -12.21 7.81 14.95
CA SER A 3 -12.79 8.02 13.63
C SER A 3 -12.73 9.49 13.22
N LEU A 4 -12.69 9.73 11.94
CA LEU A 4 -12.93 11.03 11.31
C LEU A 4 -13.95 10.89 10.19
N THR A 5 -14.56 11.98 9.80
CA THR A 5 -15.53 12.01 8.70
C THR A 5 -14.87 12.63 7.48
N ALA A 6 -14.91 11.94 6.36
CA ALA A 6 -14.47 12.45 5.08
C ALA A 6 -15.38 13.58 4.57
N ASP A 7 -14.94 14.31 3.56
CA ASP A 7 -15.67 15.45 2.95
C ASP A 7 -17.06 15.08 2.38
N ASP A 8 -17.26 13.78 2.04
CA ASP A 8 -18.53 13.23 1.57
C ASP A 8 -19.38 12.55 2.66
N GLY A 9 -18.99 12.68 3.93
CA GLY A 9 -19.72 12.16 5.09
C GLY A 9 -19.37 10.72 5.48
N VAL A 10 -18.52 10.02 4.73
CA VAL A 10 -18.11 8.65 5.03
C VAL A 10 -17.14 8.62 6.22
N ARG A 11 -17.34 7.67 7.13
CA ARG A 11 -16.47 7.47 8.28
C ARG A 11 -15.21 6.70 7.90
N LEU A 12 -14.05 7.27 8.23
CA LEU A 12 -12.73 6.65 8.17
C LEU A 12 -12.23 6.40 9.60
N ASP A 13 -11.47 5.32 9.78
CA ASP A 13 -10.95 4.97 11.11
C ASP A 13 -9.41 5.00 11.12
N TYR A 14 -8.84 5.41 12.25
CA TYR A 14 -7.39 5.39 12.43
C TYR A 14 -6.99 5.05 13.87
N THR A 15 -5.75 4.63 14.05
CA THR A 15 -5.11 4.55 15.37
C THR A 15 -3.77 5.28 15.33
N GLU A 16 -3.42 5.89 16.46
CA GLU A 16 -2.19 6.63 16.64
C GLU A 16 -1.34 5.99 17.73
N HIS A 17 -0.04 5.91 17.49
CA HIS A 17 0.94 5.29 18.38
C HIS A 17 2.24 6.10 18.39
N GLY A 18 3.05 5.92 19.44
CA GLY A 18 4.36 6.57 19.57
C GLY A 18 4.26 7.99 20.10
N ASP A 19 5.26 8.81 19.80
CA ASP A 19 5.36 10.19 20.28
C ASP A 19 4.49 11.12 19.42
N PRO A 20 3.47 11.79 19.98
CA PRO A 20 2.64 12.76 19.25
C PRO A 20 3.44 13.94 18.64
N ALA A 21 4.61 14.27 19.21
CA ALA A 21 5.51 15.30 18.68
C ALA A 21 6.50 14.75 17.63
N GLY A 22 6.56 13.42 17.47
CA GLY A 22 7.43 12.76 16.50
C GLY A 22 7.01 13.03 15.04
N ARG A 23 7.94 12.77 14.11
CA ARG A 23 7.64 12.88 12.67
C ARG A 23 6.50 11.92 12.30
N PRO A 24 5.44 12.39 11.61
CA PRO A 24 4.33 11.53 11.25
C PRO A 24 4.72 10.45 10.23
N VAL A 25 4.34 9.21 10.51
CA VAL A 25 4.44 8.07 9.58
C VAL A 25 3.04 7.48 9.42
N VAL A 26 2.47 7.58 8.22
CA VAL A 26 1.12 7.12 7.90
C VAL A 26 1.20 5.79 7.15
N LEU A 27 0.57 4.76 7.70
CA LEU A 27 0.61 3.39 7.19
C LEU A 27 -0.74 3.03 6.54
N LEU A 28 -0.73 2.73 5.24
CA LEU A 28 -1.91 2.42 4.43
C LEU A 28 -1.88 0.95 4.01
N ALA A 29 -2.92 0.22 4.38
CA ALA A 29 -3.07 -1.20 4.05
C ALA A 29 -3.49 -1.42 2.59
N GLY A 30 -3.23 -2.64 2.07
CA GLY A 30 -3.67 -3.09 0.76
C GLY A 30 -5.15 -3.45 0.70
N PHE A 31 -5.59 -3.92 -0.47
CA PHE A 31 -6.97 -4.33 -0.72
C PHE A 31 -7.45 -5.40 0.26
N LYS A 32 -8.63 -5.22 0.86
CA LYS A 32 -9.23 -6.09 1.89
C LYS A 32 -8.37 -6.30 3.15
N ALA A 33 -7.26 -5.58 3.29
CA ALA A 33 -6.46 -5.59 4.50
C ALA A 33 -6.87 -4.45 5.45
N SER A 34 -6.52 -4.58 6.73
CA SER A 34 -6.76 -3.56 7.76
C SER A 34 -5.44 -3.05 8.34
N ALA A 35 -5.55 -2.08 9.24
CA ALA A 35 -4.45 -1.57 10.06
C ALA A 35 -3.63 -2.68 10.74
N ALA A 36 -4.24 -3.84 11.03
CA ALA A 36 -3.54 -5.00 11.61
C ALA A 36 -2.42 -5.56 10.72
N SER A 37 -2.42 -5.28 9.41
CA SER A 37 -1.32 -5.65 8.52
C SER A 37 0.01 -4.98 8.88
N TRP A 38 -0.02 -3.93 9.69
CA TRP A 38 1.15 -3.17 10.16
C TRP A 38 1.60 -3.51 11.59
N LEU A 39 1.10 -4.62 12.15
CA LEU A 39 1.34 -5.02 13.55
C LEU A 39 2.83 -5.08 13.95
N TYR A 40 3.74 -5.35 13.01
CA TYR A 40 5.18 -5.40 13.25
C TYR A 40 5.89 -4.06 13.03
N GLN A 41 5.31 -3.15 12.23
CA GLN A 41 5.88 -1.85 11.89
C GLN A 41 5.54 -0.80 12.95
N VAL A 42 4.31 -0.82 13.46
CA VAL A 42 3.85 0.13 14.46
C VAL A 42 4.78 0.19 15.68
N PRO A 43 5.10 -0.92 16.38
CA PRO A 43 5.99 -0.85 17.54
C PRO A 43 7.42 -0.45 17.15
N ALA A 44 7.91 -0.85 15.98
CA ALA A 44 9.25 -0.53 15.53
C ALA A 44 9.43 0.97 15.24
N LEU A 45 8.48 1.58 14.54
CA LEU A 45 8.48 3.01 14.23
C LEU A 45 8.22 3.86 15.48
N ALA A 46 7.26 3.46 16.32
CA ALA A 46 6.97 4.17 17.58
C ALA A 46 8.18 4.16 18.52
N SER A 47 8.89 3.02 18.65
CA SER A 47 10.11 2.93 19.44
C SER A 47 11.28 3.74 18.88
N ALA A 48 11.24 4.08 17.58
CA ALA A 48 12.19 4.98 16.94
C ALA A 48 11.84 6.47 17.08
N GLY A 49 10.78 6.80 17.86
CA GLY A 49 10.37 8.19 18.15
C GLY A 49 9.42 8.81 17.13
N HIS A 50 8.81 8.01 16.26
CA HIS A 50 7.84 8.52 15.28
C HIS A 50 6.42 8.57 15.86
N ARG A 51 5.62 9.53 15.35
CA ARG A 51 4.17 9.55 15.45
C ARG A 51 3.60 8.62 14.38
N VAL A 52 3.11 7.45 14.75
CA VAL A 52 2.71 6.41 13.80
C VAL A 52 1.18 6.36 13.71
N LEU A 53 0.66 6.51 12.51
CA LEU A 53 -0.78 6.40 12.23
C LEU A 53 -1.02 5.19 11.34
N THR A 54 -1.95 4.32 11.72
CA THR A 54 -2.51 3.30 10.84
C THR A 54 -3.92 3.73 10.46
N VAL A 55 -4.24 3.69 9.17
CA VAL A 55 -5.49 4.20 8.63
C VAL A 55 -6.26 3.09 7.93
N ASP A 56 -7.51 2.92 8.33
CA ASP A 56 -8.51 2.14 7.61
C ASP A 56 -9.34 3.11 6.74
N LEU A 57 -9.04 3.16 5.45
CA LEU A 57 -9.81 3.92 4.48
C LEU A 57 -11.13 3.20 4.16
N ARG A 58 -12.07 3.89 3.52
CA ARG A 58 -13.39 3.34 3.14
C ARG A 58 -13.29 1.92 2.56
N GLY A 59 -14.20 1.06 2.96
CA GLY A 59 -14.25 -0.34 2.52
C GLY A 59 -13.25 -1.27 3.19
N HIS A 60 -12.38 -0.76 4.10
CA HIS A 60 -11.31 -1.54 4.72
C HIS A 60 -11.40 -1.49 6.25
N GLY A 61 -10.93 -2.55 6.89
CA GLY A 61 -10.88 -2.66 8.34
C GLY A 61 -12.24 -2.41 9.00
N LEU A 62 -12.30 -1.41 9.89
CA LEU A 62 -13.51 -0.99 10.59
C LEU A 62 -14.16 0.27 9.97
N ALA A 63 -13.53 0.88 8.96
CA ALA A 63 -14.12 2.02 8.26
C ALA A 63 -15.41 1.65 7.55
N GLU A 64 -16.21 2.65 7.27
CA GLU A 64 -17.48 2.47 6.57
C GLU A 64 -17.31 1.86 5.19
N ARG A 65 -18.26 1.02 4.77
CA ARG A 65 -18.27 0.33 3.48
C ARG A 65 -19.41 0.85 2.60
N PRO A 66 -19.23 2.01 1.93
CA PRO A 66 -20.26 2.55 1.05
C PRO A 66 -20.44 1.63 -0.18
N ALA A 67 -21.67 1.57 -0.68
CA ALA A 67 -22.01 0.74 -1.83
C ALA A 67 -21.47 1.32 -3.16
N THR A 68 -21.20 2.62 -3.21
CA THR A 68 -20.76 3.38 -4.40
C THR A 68 -19.67 4.39 -4.03
N GLY A 69 -19.05 5.02 -5.02
CA GLY A 69 -18.01 6.02 -4.80
C GLY A 69 -16.72 5.41 -4.25
N VAL A 70 -16.36 4.23 -4.75
CA VAL A 70 -15.18 3.48 -4.28
C VAL A 70 -14.27 3.26 -5.47
N ASP A 71 -13.42 4.24 -5.75
CA ASP A 71 -12.39 4.19 -6.79
C ASP A 71 -11.06 4.69 -6.24
N MET A 72 -10.01 4.64 -7.05
CA MET A 72 -8.67 5.07 -6.62
C MET A 72 -8.60 6.58 -6.42
N ALA A 73 -9.35 7.38 -7.19
CA ALA A 73 -9.39 8.82 -7.02
C ALA A 73 -9.99 9.18 -5.65
N ARG A 74 -11.10 8.55 -5.28
CA ARG A 74 -11.74 8.74 -3.97
C ARG A 74 -10.82 8.29 -2.83
N ARG A 75 -10.04 7.22 -3.00
CA ARG A 75 -9.07 6.79 -1.98
C ARG A 75 -7.95 7.82 -1.78
N GLY A 76 -7.50 8.46 -2.86
CA GLY A 76 -6.55 9.58 -2.76
C GLY A 76 -7.13 10.75 -1.98
N GLN A 77 -8.40 11.11 -2.24
CA GLN A 77 -9.12 12.14 -1.49
C GLN A 77 -9.33 11.76 -0.02
N ASP A 78 -9.64 10.50 0.29
CA ASP A 78 -9.73 10.03 1.68
C ASP A 78 -8.41 10.19 2.44
N LEU A 79 -7.28 9.92 1.79
CA LEU A 79 -5.97 10.17 2.39
C LEU A 79 -5.74 11.67 2.62
N ALA A 80 -6.17 12.55 1.69
CA ALA A 80 -6.14 14.00 1.89
C ALA A 80 -6.95 14.41 3.13
N ASN A 81 -8.17 13.89 3.26
CA ASN A 81 -9.03 14.15 4.42
C ASN A 81 -8.36 13.76 5.74
N VAL A 82 -7.63 12.63 5.77
CA VAL A 82 -6.89 12.20 6.96
C VAL A 82 -5.73 13.17 7.26
N LEU A 83 -4.92 13.52 6.25
CA LEU A 83 -3.78 14.42 6.43
C LEU A 83 -4.22 15.83 6.87
N ASP A 84 -5.34 16.31 6.35
CA ASP A 84 -5.89 17.62 6.67
C ASP A 84 -6.54 17.63 8.07
N ALA A 85 -7.40 16.68 8.38
CA ALA A 85 -8.11 16.60 9.66
C ALA A 85 -7.16 16.48 10.86
N LEU A 86 -6.02 15.83 10.67
CA LEU A 86 -5.00 15.63 11.71
C LEU A 86 -3.83 16.62 11.61
N ASP A 87 -3.92 17.61 10.72
CA ASP A 87 -2.88 18.58 10.35
C ASP A 87 -1.48 17.94 10.23
N LEU A 88 -1.40 16.81 9.53
CA LEU A 88 -0.12 16.13 9.34
C LEU A 88 0.71 16.87 8.29
N ARG A 89 1.95 17.20 8.66
CA ARG A 89 2.92 17.88 7.79
C ARG A 89 4.23 17.12 7.77
N ALA A 90 4.95 17.22 6.67
CA ALA A 90 6.20 16.48 6.45
C ALA A 90 6.06 14.97 6.74
N ALA A 91 4.89 14.40 6.44
CA ALA A 91 4.57 13.02 6.72
C ALA A 91 5.38 12.06 5.83
N VAL A 92 5.79 10.94 6.39
CA VAL A 92 6.24 9.76 5.62
C VAL A 92 5.02 8.91 5.33
N LEU A 93 4.71 8.70 4.06
CA LEU A 93 3.60 7.83 3.65
C LEU A 93 4.14 6.44 3.30
N VAL A 94 3.60 5.40 3.92
CA VAL A 94 3.99 4.00 3.68
C VAL A 94 2.76 3.22 3.24
N GLY A 95 2.76 2.73 2.02
CA GLY A 95 1.63 2.00 1.44
C GLY A 95 1.99 0.58 1.00
N GLY A 96 1.26 -0.41 1.49
CA GLY A 96 1.37 -1.79 1.02
C GLY A 96 0.35 -2.07 -0.08
N SER A 97 0.78 -2.72 -1.18
CA SER A 97 -0.14 -3.11 -2.26
C SER A 97 -0.99 -1.91 -2.73
N MET A 98 -2.31 -2.04 -2.86
CA MET A 98 -3.23 -0.94 -3.21
C MET A 98 -3.02 0.32 -2.36
N GLY A 99 -2.59 0.21 -1.08
CA GLY A 99 -2.23 1.35 -0.24
C GLY A 99 -1.11 2.20 -0.84
N GLY A 100 -0.17 1.57 -1.54
CA GLY A 100 0.88 2.28 -2.30
C GLY A 100 0.31 3.08 -3.46
N ASN A 101 -0.58 2.50 -4.27
CA ASN A 101 -1.22 3.21 -5.36
C ASN A 101 -2.24 4.27 -4.87
N THR A 102 -2.78 4.13 -3.65
CA THR A 102 -3.54 5.18 -2.98
C THR A 102 -2.67 6.43 -2.72
N ILE A 103 -1.40 6.25 -2.36
CA ILE A 103 -0.46 7.36 -2.19
C ILE A 103 -0.23 8.08 -3.53
N TRP A 104 -0.05 7.34 -4.62
CA TRP A 104 0.09 7.96 -5.95
C TRP A 104 -1.17 8.70 -6.39
N SER A 105 -2.34 8.15 -6.10
CA SER A 105 -3.62 8.84 -6.34
C SER A 105 -3.71 10.14 -5.55
N TYR A 106 -3.32 10.14 -4.27
CA TYR A 106 -3.26 11.36 -3.46
C TYR A 106 -2.29 12.39 -4.07
N LEU A 107 -1.04 11.98 -4.36
CA LEU A 107 -0.02 12.90 -4.88
C LEU A 107 -0.40 13.51 -6.22
N SER A 108 -1.06 12.75 -7.10
CA SER A 108 -1.52 13.24 -8.39
C SER A 108 -2.63 14.30 -8.30
N GLN A 109 -3.41 14.31 -7.21
CA GLN A 109 -4.53 15.22 -7.00
C GLN A 109 -4.17 16.42 -6.11
N HIS A 110 -3.30 16.21 -5.11
CA HIS A 110 -3.07 17.17 -4.02
C HIS A 110 -1.62 17.62 -3.91
N GLY A 111 -0.68 17.02 -4.68
CA GLY A 111 0.74 17.36 -4.61
C GLY A 111 1.45 16.86 -3.35
N GLU A 112 2.64 17.42 -3.07
CA GLU A 112 3.58 16.91 -2.07
C GLU A 112 3.67 17.78 -0.79
N ASP A 113 2.95 18.90 -0.68
CA ASP A 113 3.15 19.91 0.37
C ASP A 113 3.11 19.36 1.81
N ARG A 114 2.40 18.26 2.03
CA ARG A 114 2.29 17.59 3.34
C ARG A 114 3.21 16.39 3.49
N VAL A 115 3.94 16.01 2.42
CA VAL A 115 4.69 14.76 2.34
C VAL A 115 6.18 15.05 2.31
N SER A 116 6.96 14.30 3.09
CA SER A 116 8.42 14.41 3.10
C SER A 116 9.11 13.20 2.47
N ALA A 117 8.44 12.04 2.41
CA ALA A 117 8.95 10.83 1.80
C ALA A 117 7.85 9.78 1.58
N VAL A 118 8.06 8.84 0.66
CA VAL A 118 7.10 7.77 0.32
C VAL A 118 7.79 6.42 0.31
N ALA A 119 7.18 5.39 0.93
CA ALA A 119 7.62 4.01 0.81
C ALA A 119 6.49 3.13 0.27
N ILE A 120 6.75 2.43 -0.82
CA ILE A 120 5.81 1.53 -1.49
C ILE A 120 6.24 0.09 -1.27
N VAL A 121 5.34 -0.72 -0.72
CA VAL A 121 5.63 -2.11 -0.35
C VAL A 121 4.90 -3.05 -1.28
N ASP A 122 5.67 -3.71 -2.10
CA ASP A 122 5.29 -4.74 -3.07
C ASP A 122 4.05 -4.35 -3.90
N GLN A 123 4.17 -3.23 -4.63
CA GLN A 123 3.16 -2.72 -5.56
C GLN A 123 3.81 -2.12 -6.80
N THR A 124 3.41 -2.62 -7.96
CA THR A 124 3.74 -2.03 -9.25
C THR A 124 2.87 -0.79 -9.51
N PRO A 125 3.40 0.28 -10.13
CA PRO A 125 2.60 1.47 -10.45
C PRO A 125 1.60 1.25 -11.58
N LYS A 126 1.78 0.22 -12.40
CA LYS A 126 0.88 -0.17 -13.48
C LYS A 126 0.76 -1.69 -13.45
N MET A 127 -0.46 -2.20 -13.23
CA MET A 127 -0.69 -3.65 -13.17
C MET A 127 -0.83 -4.26 -14.56
N LEU A 128 -1.33 -3.50 -15.54
CA LEU A 128 -1.48 -3.94 -16.91
C LEU A 128 -0.11 -4.03 -17.60
N ASN A 129 0.29 -5.24 -18.03
CA ASN A 129 1.52 -5.41 -18.79
C ASN A 129 1.41 -4.80 -20.20
N SER A 130 2.50 -4.23 -20.66
CA SER A 130 2.66 -3.67 -22.00
C SER A 130 4.14 -3.76 -22.42
N ALA A 131 4.45 -3.50 -23.68
CA ALA A 131 5.82 -3.56 -24.18
C ALA A 131 6.77 -2.60 -23.43
N ASP A 132 6.27 -1.46 -22.99
CA ASP A 132 7.00 -0.45 -22.20
C ASP A 132 6.95 -0.69 -20.69
N TRP A 133 6.16 -1.66 -20.21
CA TRP A 133 6.04 -2.02 -18.79
C TRP A 133 5.77 -3.52 -18.58
N PRO A 134 6.79 -4.40 -18.64
CA PRO A 134 6.64 -5.84 -18.41
C PRO A 134 6.74 -6.23 -16.91
N HIS A 135 6.41 -5.32 -16.00
CA HIS A 135 6.52 -5.46 -14.55
C HIS A 135 5.15 -5.43 -13.86
N GLY A 136 4.10 -5.65 -14.61
CA GLY A 136 2.71 -5.67 -14.14
C GLY A 136 2.32 -6.98 -13.46
N PHE A 137 1.03 -7.16 -13.25
CA PHE A 137 0.46 -8.38 -12.68
C PHE A 137 0.66 -9.57 -13.63
N TYR A 138 1.08 -10.71 -13.10
CA TYR A 138 1.33 -11.89 -13.93
C TYR A 138 0.11 -12.24 -14.79
N SER A 139 0.34 -12.47 -16.09
CA SER A 139 -0.68 -12.84 -17.07
C SER A 139 -1.81 -11.82 -17.27
N TYR A 140 -1.61 -10.55 -16.88
CA TYR A 140 -2.57 -9.48 -17.09
C TYR A 140 -2.08 -8.50 -18.16
N ASP A 141 -2.79 -8.42 -19.28
CA ASP A 141 -2.47 -7.58 -20.45
C ASP A 141 -3.75 -7.07 -21.14
N ASP A 142 -3.60 -6.36 -22.25
CA ASP A 142 -4.73 -5.79 -22.99
C ASP A 142 -5.74 -6.84 -23.48
N ALA A 143 -5.32 -8.09 -23.70
CA ALA A 143 -6.22 -9.15 -24.20
C ALA A 143 -7.25 -9.58 -23.14
N ASN A 144 -6.95 -9.43 -21.86
CA ASN A 144 -7.82 -9.82 -20.76
C ASN A 144 -8.13 -8.67 -19.78
N ARG A 145 -7.87 -7.43 -20.20
CA ARG A 145 -8.00 -6.22 -19.37
C ARG A 145 -9.31 -6.13 -18.59
N ASP A 146 -10.43 -6.43 -19.24
CA ASP A 146 -11.77 -6.25 -18.65
C ASP A 146 -12.27 -7.48 -17.88
N THR A 147 -11.60 -8.62 -18.03
CA THR A 147 -12.07 -9.90 -17.47
C THR A 147 -11.17 -10.47 -16.37
N HIS A 148 -9.88 -10.12 -16.35
CA HIS A 148 -8.89 -10.74 -15.46
C HIS A 148 -9.23 -10.61 -13.97
N PHE A 149 -9.78 -9.46 -13.57
CA PHE A 149 -10.17 -9.16 -12.19
C PHE A 149 -11.70 -9.14 -11.97
N ALA A 150 -12.49 -9.66 -12.91
CA ALA A 150 -13.95 -9.59 -12.86
C ALA A 150 -14.55 -10.29 -11.62
N GLU A 151 -13.92 -11.35 -11.13
CA GLU A 151 -14.37 -12.10 -9.96
C GLU A 151 -13.48 -11.91 -8.71
N GLY A 152 -12.43 -11.06 -8.81
CA GLY A 152 -11.47 -10.81 -7.76
C GLY A 152 -10.03 -10.97 -8.20
N ILE A 153 -9.12 -11.18 -7.28
CA ILE A 153 -7.68 -11.36 -7.58
C ILE A 153 -7.43 -12.83 -7.95
N PRO A 154 -7.07 -13.14 -9.22
CA PRO A 154 -6.83 -14.51 -9.65
C PRO A 154 -5.53 -15.07 -9.07
N ALA A 155 -5.48 -16.41 -8.93
CA ALA A 155 -4.24 -17.10 -8.61
C ALA A 155 -3.29 -17.07 -9.83
N THR A 156 -2.05 -16.66 -9.62
CA THR A 156 -1.06 -16.51 -10.71
C THR A 156 -0.20 -17.75 -10.91
N GLY A 157 -0.18 -18.65 -9.94
CA GLY A 157 0.74 -19.80 -9.93
C GLY A 157 2.19 -19.45 -9.56
N HIS A 158 2.47 -18.18 -9.29
CA HIS A 158 3.80 -17.68 -8.84
C HIS A 158 3.93 -17.65 -7.32
N GLY A 159 5.14 -17.37 -6.86
CA GLY A 159 5.48 -17.29 -5.44
C GLY A 159 5.68 -18.65 -4.76
N THR A 160 6.04 -18.61 -3.47
CA THR A 160 6.21 -19.82 -2.67
C THR A 160 4.83 -20.34 -2.21
N PRO A 161 4.48 -21.61 -2.46
CA PRO A 161 3.24 -22.21 -1.98
C PRO A 161 3.08 -22.04 -0.46
N LEU A 162 1.86 -21.74 0.01
CA LEU A 162 1.57 -21.49 1.43
C LEU A 162 2.11 -22.57 2.36
N ALA A 163 1.96 -23.85 1.99
CA ALA A 163 2.46 -24.98 2.76
C ALA A 163 3.99 -24.98 2.98
N ARG A 164 4.74 -24.28 2.15
CA ARG A 164 6.21 -24.18 2.22
C ARG A 164 6.70 -22.91 2.92
N ARG A 165 5.79 -22.00 3.32
CA ARG A 165 6.17 -20.72 3.96
C ARG A 165 6.58 -20.84 5.42
N GLY A 166 6.27 -21.94 6.12
CA GLY A 166 6.63 -22.13 7.51
C GLY A 166 6.17 -20.95 8.41
N MET A 167 7.10 -20.35 9.16
CA MET A 167 6.80 -19.21 10.04
C MET A 167 6.26 -17.97 9.31
N ARG A 168 6.51 -17.82 8.02
CA ARG A 168 5.93 -16.75 7.19
C ARG A 168 4.41 -16.89 7.15
N LEU A 169 3.89 -18.13 6.97
CA LEU A 169 2.45 -18.40 7.00
C LEU A 169 1.82 -18.08 8.37
N VAL A 170 2.51 -18.45 9.46
CA VAL A 170 2.01 -18.15 10.82
C VAL A 170 1.86 -16.63 11.00
N ARG A 171 2.83 -15.84 10.55
CA ARG A 171 2.78 -14.36 10.61
C ARG A 171 1.63 -13.80 9.76
N LEU A 172 1.46 -14.31 8.54
CA LEU A 172 0.35 -13.91 7.67
C LEU A 172 -1.00 -14.17 8.35
N LEU A 173 -1.21 -15.39 8.85
CA LEU A 173 -2.46 -15.75 9.55
C LEU A 173 -2.68 -14.88 10.80
N THR A 174 -1.61 -14.52 11.51
CA THR A 174 -1.70 -13.63 12.67
C THR A 174 -2.14 -12.21 12.27
N ALA A 175 -1.56 -11.65 11.22
CA ALA A 175 -1.92 -10.32 10.71
C ALA A 175 -3.32 -10.28 10.08
N MET A 176 -3.83 -11.42 9.61
CA MET A 176 -5.17 -11.53 9.02
C MET A 176 -6.27 -11.87 10.04
N LYS A 177 -5.92 -12.09 11.32
CA LYS A 177 -6.91 -12.29 12.38
C LYS A 177 -7.79 -11.05 12.52
N GLY A 178 -9.11 -11.23 12.40
CA GLY A 178 -10.05 -10.11 12.40
C GLY A 178 -10.30 -9.50 11.02
N GLY A 179 -9.71 -10.03 9.96
CA GLY A 179 -10.11 -9.71 8.58
C GLY A 179 -11.59 -10.06 8.37
N GLY A 180 -12.35 -9.10 7.83
CA GLY A 180 -13.79 -9.24 7.58
C GLY A 180 -14.10 -10.28 6.50
N ASP A 181 -15.36 -10.30 6.07
CA ASP A 181 -15.85 -11.14 4.99
C ASP A 181 -14.96 -11.01 3.73
N ARG A 182 -14.56 -12.16 3.19
CA ARG A 182 -13.74 -12.22 1.96
C ARG A 182 -14.56 -12.10 0.69
N THR A 183 -15.89 -12.21 0.78
CA THR A 183 -16.79 -11.98 -0.34
C THR A 183 -16.62 -10.54 -0.83
N LEU A 184 -16.43 -10.38 -2.13
CA LEU A 184 -16.30 -9.07 -2.74
C LEU A 184 -17.67 -8.50 -3.04
N THR A 185 -17.89 -7.26 -2.62
CA THR A 185 -19.06 -6.48 -3.02
C THR A 185 -18.88 -5.92 -4.43
N PRO A 186 -19.96 -5.54 -5.14
CA PRO A 186 -19.84 -4.86 -6.43
C PRO A 186 -18.95 -3.61 -6.39
N GLY A 187 -19.02 -2.82 -5.32
CA GLY A 187 -18.16 -1.65 -5.14
C GLY A 187 -16.67 -2.02 -4.98
N GLU A 188 -16.36 -3.11 -4.27
CA GLU A 188 -15.00 -3.60 -4.14
C GLU A 188 -14.44 -4.16 -5.46
N LEU A 189 -15.28 -4.79 -6.30
CA LEU A 189 -14.90 -5.21 -7.64
C LEU A 189 -14.63 -4.01 -8.55
N THR A 190 -15.47 -2.97 -8.48
CA THR A 190 -15.26 -1.71 -9.20
C THR A 190 -13.92 -1.07 -8.80
N LEU A 191 -13.63 -0.98 -7.50
CA LEU A 191 -12.34 -0.47 -7.00
C LEU A 191 -11.16 -1.31 -7.49
N LEU A 192 -11.28 -2.64 -7.45
CA LEU A 192 -10.22 -3.53 -7.90
C LEU A 192 -9.95 -3.37 -9.40
N HIS A 193 -10.99 -3.23 -10.21
CA HIS A 193 -10.85 -2.98 -11.66
C HIS A 193 -10.21 -1.61 -11.94
N ASP A 194 -10.65 -0.55 -11.28
CA ASP A 194 -10.06 0.79 -11.40
C ASP A 194 -8.58 0.77 -10.99
N HIS A 195 -8.25 0.13 -9.86
CA HIS A 195 -6.87 -0.08 -9.43
C HIS A 195 -6.03 -0.85 -10.46
N ALA A 196 -6.59 -1.90 -11.06
CA ALA A 196 -5.87 -2.75 -12.01
C ALA A 196 -5.58 -2.04 -13.34
N THR A 197 -6.44 -1.12 -13.77
CA THR A 197 -6.31 -0.40 -15.04
C THR A 197 -5.53 0.91 -14.93
N ALA A 198 -5.32 1.41 -13.72
CA ALA A 198 -4.60 2.67 -13.49
C ALA A 198 -3.11 2.59 -13.85
N ASP A 199 -2.57 3.71 -14.30
CA ASP A 199 -1.13 3.90 -14.55
C ASP A 199 -0.61 5.10 -13.74
N TRP A 200 0.15 4.81 -12.70
CA TRP A 200 0.69 5.82 -11.77
C TRP A 200 2.12 6.26 -12.12
N ARG A 201 2.70 5.78 -13.21
CA ARG A 201 4.05 6.16 -13.64
C ARG A 201 4.22 7.67 -13.85
N PRO A 202 3.21 8.41 -14.40
CA PRO A 202 3.30 9.87 -14.48
C PRO A 202 3.38 10.56 -13.11
N ALA A 203 2.61 10.08 -12.11
CA ALA A 203 2.66 10.64 -10.76
C ALA A 203 4.03 10.39 -10.10
N ILE A 204 4.61 9.20 -10.29
CA ILE A 204 5.96 8.90 -9.80
C ILE A 204 7.01 9.79 -10.47
N ALA A 205 6.92 9.98 -11.79
CA ALA A 205 7.88 10.81 -12.53
C ALA A 205 7.82 12.29 -12.12
N ALA A 206 6.65 12.77 -11.67
CA ALA A 206 6.48 14.13 -11.17
C ALA A 206 6.93 14.30 -9.70
N THR A 207 7.15 13.20 -8.98
CA THR A 207 7.47 13.23 -7.55
C THR A 207 8.91 13.69 -7.29
N THR A 208 9.07 14.64 -6.37
CA THR A 208 10.37 15.24 -5.98
C THR A 208 10.86 14.80 -4.59
N VAL A 209 9.99 14.28 -3.75
CA VAL A 209 10.37 13.71 -2.45
C VAL A 209 11.08 12.37 -2.60
N PRO A 210 11.88 11.91 -1.61
CA PRO A 210 12.48 10.58 -1.63
C PRO A 210 11.43 9.47 -1.70
N VAL A 211 11.67 8.47 -2.55
CA VAL A 211 10.80 7.29 -2.68
C VAL A 211 11.59 6.01 -2.50
N LEU A 212 11.07 5.10 -1.67
CA LEU A 212 11.55 3.74 -1.53
C LEU A 212 10.54 2.75 -2.10
N PHE A 213 10.95 1.92 -3.04
CA PHE A 213 10.16 0.79 -3.54
C PHE A 213 10.73 -0.52 -2.97
N VAL A 214 9.91 -1.26 -2.24
CA VAL A 214 10.29 -2.56 -1.66
C VAL A 214 9.52 -3.67 -2.35
N ALA A 215 10.21 -4.69 -2.83
CA ALA A 215 9.60 -5.88 -3.42
C ALA A 215 9.92 -7.14 -2.63
N GLY A 216 8.97 -8.07 -2.56
CA GLY A 216 9.23 -9.45 -2.17
C GLY A 216 9.87 -10.23 -3.32
N ALA A 217 10.97 -10.96 -3.06
CA ALA A 217 11.66 -11.73 -4.10
C ALA A 217 10.80 -12.86 -4.67
N GLU A 218 9.78 -13.29 -3.96
CA GLU A 218 8.87 -14.39 -4.29
C GLU A 218 7.41 -13.91 -4.30
N SER A 219 7.19 -12.64 -4.73
CA SER A 219 5.83 -12.07 -4.83
C SER A 219 4.96 -12.92 -5.75
N GLU A 220 3.73 -13.14 -5.33
CA GLU A 220 2.74 -13.91 -6.08
C GLU A 220 2.14 -13.13 -7.24
N PHE A 221 2.25 -11.79 -7.23
CA PHE A 221 1.46 -10.94 -8.12
C PHE A 221 2.25 -10.35 -9.28
N TRP A 222 3.53 -10.02 -9.07
CA TRP A 222 4.41 -9.41 -10.08
C TRP A 222 5.88 -9.73 -9.85
N PRO A 223 6.72 -9.58 -10.88
CA PRO A 223 8.17 -9.81 -10.75
C PRO A 223 8.80 -8.74 -9.85
N SER A 224 9.72 -9.15 -8.97
CA SER A 224 10.41 -8.24 -8.03
C SER A 224 11.17 -7.10 -8.72
N THR A 225 11.43 -7.21 -10.02
CA THR A 225 12.04 -6.16 -10.85
C THR A 225 11.19 -4.90 -10.95
N HIS A 226 9.88 -4.97 -10.61
CA HIS A 226 9.02 -3.79 -10.56
C HIS A 226 9.58 -2.69 -9.64
N ALA A 227 10.23 -3.06 -8.52
CA ALA A 227 10.75 -2.09 -7.59
C ALA A 227 11.89 -1.24 -8.19
N ALA A 228 12.86 -1.87 -8.85
CA ALA A 228 13.94 -1.16 -9.51
C ALA A 228 13.44 -0.33 -10.71
N ALA A 229 12.51 -0.89 -11.50
CA ALA A 229 11.90 -0.18 -12.62
C ALA A 229 11.10 1.06 -12.14
N SER A 230 10.34 0.93 -11.04
CA SER A 230 9.62 2.06 -10.45
C SER A 230 10.56 3.13 -9.89
N ALA A 231 11.64 2.72 -9.21
CA ALA A 231 12.63 3.64 -8.68
C ALA A 231 13.32 4.47 -9.77
N ALA A 232 13.50 3.91 -10.95
CA ALA A 232 14.08 4.60 -12.10
C ALA A 232 13.17 5.70 -12.69
N LEU A 233 11.89 5.74 -12.33
CA LEU A 233 10.94 6.75 -12.82
C LEU A 233 11.09 8.12 -12.13
N THR A 234 11.74 8.19 -10.97
CA THR A 234 11.90 9.44 -10.21
C THR A 234 13.38 9.67 -9.81
N PRO A 235 13.86 10.92 -9.81
CA PRO A 235 15.27 11.22 -9.52
C PRO A 235 15.69 10.85 -8.09
N ARG A 236 14.76 10.73 -7.15
CA ARG A 236 15.01 10.37 -5.75
C ARG A 236 14.49 8.98 -5.39
N GLY A 237 14.33 8.11 -6.41
CA GLY A 237 13.90 6.74 -6.24
C GLY A 237 15.02 5.84 -5.72
N SER A 238 14.65 4.93 -4.82
CA SER A 238 15.50 3.84 -4.34
C SER A 238 14.68 2.56 -4.30
N SER A 239 15.34 1.41 -4.38
CA SER A 239 14.65 0.12 -4.35
C SER A 239 15.35 -0.89 -3.46
N ALA A 240 14.58 -1.83 -2.92
CA ALA A 240 15.06 -2.97 -2.17
C ALA A 240 14.25 -4.22 -2.51
N VAL A 241 14.91 -5.37 -2.53
CA VAL A 241 14.24 -6.67 -2.69
C VAL A 241 14.50 -7.51 -1.44
N ILE A 242 13.42 -7.95 -0.78
CA ILE A 242 13.51 -8.78 0.42
C ILE A 242 13.49 -10.25 0.00
N ARG A 243 14.57 -10.96 0.33
CA ARG A 243 14.73 -12.40 -0.01
C ARG A 243 13.79 -13.26 0.83
N LYS A 244 13.34 -14.39 0.24
CA LYS A 244 12.42 -15.35 0.89
C LYS A 244 11.16 -14.66 1.40
N ASP A 245 10.55 -13.87 0.55
CA ASP A 245 9.42 -13.03 0.88
C ASP A 245 8.43 -12.93 -0.26
N GLY A 246 7.14 -13.03 0.06
CA GLY A 246 6.04 -12.89 -0.89
C GLY A 246 5.52 -11.46 -0.98
N HIS A 247 4.24 -11.33 -1.35
CA HIS A 247 3.57 -10.04 -1.50
C HIS A 247 3.49 -9.23 -0.20
N ALA A 248 3.40 -9.88 0.95
CA ALA A 248 3.26 -9.21 2.23
C ALA A 248 4.62 -9.04 2.95
N ALA A 249 5.57 -8.36 2.31
CA ALA A 249 6.95 -8.21 2.76
C ALA A 249 7.09 -7.72 4.20
N ASN A 250 6.27 -6.77 4.60
CA ASN A 250 6.22 -6.22 5.96
C ASN A 250 5.75 -7.25 7.02
N ILE A 251 5.02 -8.29 6.62
CA ILE A 251 4.47 -9.33 7.50
C ILE A 251 5.34 -10.58 7.48
N GLU A 252 5.75 -11.03 6.31
CA GLU A 252 6.46 -12.30 6.18
C GLU A 252 7.90 -12.22 6.70
N GLN A 253 8.58 -11.10 6.45
CA GLN A 253 9.97 -10.85 6.87
C GLN A 253 10.11 -9.55 7.69
N PRO A 254 9.35 -9.38 8.80
CA PRO A 254 9.23 -8.10 9.50
C PRO A 254 10.56 -7.54 10.00
N LYS A 255 11.50 -8.40 10.41
CA LYS A 255 12.82 -7.95 10.88
C LYS A 255 13.66 -7.31 9.77
N ALA A 256 13.67 -7.93 8.59
CA ALA A 256 14.41 -7.42 7.43
C ALA A 256 13.74 -6.14 6.90
N PHE A 257 12.41 -6.15 6.79
CA PHE A 257 11.63 -5.01 6.35
C PHE A 257 11.81 -3.81 7.28
N ASN A 258 11.60 -3.99 8.61
CA ASN A 258 11.71 -2.91 9.60
C ASN A 258 13.11 -2.30 9.62
N ARG A 259 14.17 -3.11 9.55
CA ARG A 259 15.53 -2.59 9.46
C ARG A 259 15.71 -1.69 8.26
N GLY A 260 15.33 -2.14 7.06
CA GLY A 260 15.46 -1.34 5.84
C GLY A 260 14.60 -0.07 5.86
N LEU A 261 13.36 -0.17 6.37
CA LEU A 261 12.46 0.97 6.47
C LEU A 261 13.01 2.02 7.46
N LEU A 262 13.42 1.61 8.66
CA LEU A 262 13.96 2.53 9.69
C LEU A 262 15.26 3.19 9.24
N GLU A 263 16.18 2.43 8.63
CA GLU A 263 17.42 2.98 8.06
C GLU A 263 17.14 4.02 6.96
N TRP A 264 16.11 3.78 6.14
CA TRP A 264 15.74 4.71 5.08
C TRP A 264 15.02 5.95 5.64
N VAL A 265 14.03 5.77 6.52
CA VAL A 265 13.32 6.89 7.17
C VAL A 265 14.26 7.81 7.94
N GLY A 266 15.30 7.26 8.56
CA GLY A 266 16.31 8.05 9.28
C GLY A 266 17.25 8.88 8.38
N ARG A 267 17.22 8.66 7.06
CA ARG A 267 18.07 9.40 6.07
C ARG A 267 17.31 10.46 5.26
N VAL A 268 15.99 10.45 5.28
CA VAL A 268 15.14 11.31 4.43
C VAL A 268 14.39 12.39 5.20
#